data_36851a6cdc701df9061b6bec9a87eb1a
#
_entry.id   36851a6cdc701df9061b6bec9a87eb1a
#
_cell.length_a   1.000
_cell.length_b   1.000
_cell.length_c   1.000
_cell.angle_alpha   90.00
_cell.angle_beta   90.00
_cell.angle_gamma   90.00
#
_symmetry.space_group_name_H-M   'P 1'
#
loop_
_entity.id
_entity.type
_entity.pdbx_description
1 polymer ?
#
loop_
_entity_poly.entity_id
_entity_poly.type
_entity_poly.pdbx_seq_one_letter_code
_entity_poly.pdbx_strand_id
1 'polypeptide(L)'
;MGKSPQDVLRQIKDEGIELIDLKFTDLHGKWQHLTVCSDLIDEEAFDEGLAFDGSSIRGWKAINESDMAMVPDASTAWIDPFYRHKTLSLICSIQEPRSGEPYERCPRALAQKALVHLAGTGLADTAFFGPEPEFFLFDDVRYNSGEGGCFYSVDTIEAPWNSGRIEEGGNLAYKIQLKEGYFPVPPNDTAQDIRSEMLLLMGQLGIPTEKHHHEVAGAGQHELGMKFAELIEAADNVMIYKYIVRNVARKYGKTATFMPKPVFNDNGTG
;
A
#
# COMPACT_ATOMS: atom_id res chain seq x y z
N MET A 1 11.92 16.17 9.12
CA MET A 1 11.66 15.61 10.46
C MET A 1 10.19 15.21 10.51
N GLY A 2 9.88 14.02 10.97
CA GLY A 2 8.52 13.57 11.15
C GLY A 2 7.79 14.41 12.22
N LYS A 3 6.45 14.39 12.20
CA LYS A 3 5.62 15.08 13.20
C LYS A 3 5.78 14.43 14.58
N SER A 4 5.71 15.25 15.64
CA SER A 4 5.56 14.76 17.01
C SER A 4 4.08 14.52 17.34
N PRO A 5 3.76 13.79 18.43
CA PRO A 5 2.38 13.67 18.91
C PRO A 5 1.71 15.04 19.09
N GLN A 6 2.39 16.02 19.67
CA GLN A 6 1.88 17.37 19.87
C GLN A 6 1.60 18.10 18.56
N ASP A 7 2.41 17.84 17.49
CA ASP A 7 2.15 18.42 16.16
C ASP A 7 0.89 17.83 15.55
N VAL A 8 0.67 16.52 15.72
CA VAL A 8 -0.55 15.83 15.24
C VAL A 8 -1.78 16.33 15.98
N LEU A 9 -1.74 16.41 17.31
CA LEU A 9 -2.85 16.92 18.13
C LEU A 9 -3.19 18.37 17.78
N ARG A 10 -2.19 19.20 17.56
CA ARG A 10 -2.36 20.57 17.08
C ARG A 10 -3.02 20.61 15.70
N GLN A 11 -2.56 19.78 14.76
CA GLN A 11 -3.14 19.68 13.42
C GLN A 11 -4.61 19.25 13.48
N ILE A 12 -4.95 18.25 14.29
CA ILE A 12 -6.34 17.80 14.49
C ILE A 12 -7.22 18.99 14.90
N LYS A 13 -6.77 19.76 15.89
CA LYS A 13 -7.50 20.91 16.41
C LYS A 13 -7.60 22.06 15.39
N ASP A 14 -6.48 22.46 14.82
CA ASP A 14 -6.39 23.64 13.95
C ASP A 14 -7.13 23.44 12.64
N GLU A 15 -7.15 22.20 12.12
CA GLU A 15 -7.79 21.84 10.87
C GLU A 15 -9.21 21.26 11.06
N GLY A 16 -9.71 21.15 12.29
CA GLY A 16 -11.04 20.62 12.61
C GLY A 16 -11.25 19.19 12.12
N ILE A 17 -10.26 18.33 12.36
CA ILE A 17 -10.33 16.93 11.94
C ILE A 17 -11.12 16.13 12.96
N GLU A 18 -12.21 15.51 12.54
CA GLU A 18 -13.11 14.73 13.40
C GLU A 18 -12.83 13.23 13.37
N LEU A 19 -12.15 12.72 12.32
CA LEU A 19 -11.92 11.30 12.11
C LEU A 19 -10.42 10.99 11.98
N ILE A 20 -9.99 9.98 12.72
CA ILE A 20 -8.61 9.47 12.69
C ILE A 20 -8.64 8.01 12.27
N ASP A 21 -7.88 7.67 11.26
CA ASP A 21 -7.80 6.32 10.71
C ASP A 21 -6.47 5.67 11.06
N LEU A 22 -6.50 4.64 11.88
CA LEU A 22 -5.36 3.91 12.40
C LEU A 22 -5.12 2.68 11.56
N LYS A 23 -3.96 2.59 10.90
CA LYS A 23 -3.61 1.52 9.97
C LYS A 23 -2.46 0.68 10.53
N PHE A 24 -2.55 -0.64 10.42
CA PHE A 24 -1.46 -1.55 10.74
C PHE A 24 -1.35 -2.68 9.73
N THR A 25 -0.18 -3.29 9.63
CA THR A 25 0.10 -4.37 8.67
C THR A 25 -0.06 -5.73 9.35
N ASP A 26 -0.87 -6.62 8.76
CA ASP A 26 -1.03 -8.00 9.20
C ASP A 26 0.08 -8.93 8.67
N LEU A 27 0.08 -10.21 9.08
CA LEU A 27 1.05 -11.23 8.63
C LEU A 27 1.05 -11.48 7.12
N HIS A 28 -0.04 -11.15 6.42
CA HIS A 28 -0.16 -11.31 4.98
C HIS A 28 0.29 -10.07 4.20
N GLY A 29 0.84 -9.06 4.89
CA GLY A 29 1.25 -7.80 4.28
C GLY A 29 0.09 -6.94 3.80
N LYS A 30 -1.08 -7.07 4.43
CA LYS A 30 -2.25 -6.22 4.18
C LYS A 30 -2.39 -5.19 5.28
N TRP A 31 -2.83 -4.00 4.91
CA TRP A 31 -3.32 -3.05 5.90
C TRP A 31 -4.69 -3.47 6.42
N GLN A 32 -4.80 -3.52 7.73
CA GLN A 32 -6.03 -3.49 8.48
C GLN A 32 -6.19 -2.08 9.06
N HIS A 33 -7.42 -1.64 9.32
CA HIS A 33 -7.62 -0.31 9.88
C HIS A 33 -8.84 -0.22 10.81
N LEU A 34 -8.82 0.82 11.64
CA LEU A 34 -9.91 1.23 12.49
C LEU A 34 -10.00 2.75 12.44
N THR A 35 -11.18 3.29 12.17
CA THR A 35 -11.43 4.73 12.23
C THR A 35 -12.09 5.06 13.57
N VAL A 36 -11.54 6.05 14.27
CA VAL A 36 -12.05 6.57 15.55
C VAL A 36 -12.37 8.05 15.46
N CYS A 37 -13.20 8.56 16.38
CA CYS A 37 -13.38 10.00 16.56
C CYS A 37 -12.10 10.61 17.13
N SER A 38 -11.81 11.85 16.76
CA SER A 38 -10.58 12.54 17.19
C SER A 38 -10.47 12.74 18.69
N ASP A 39 -11.59 12.76 19.41
CA ASP A 39 -11.64 12.86 20.86
C ASP A 39 -10.98 11.68 21.60
N LEU A 40 -10.77 10.55 20.89
CA LEU A 40 -10.07 9.38 21.43
C LEU A 40 -8.56 9.44 21.23
N ILE A 41 -8.05 10.49 20.59
CA ILE A 41 -6.63 10.65 20.29
C ILE A 41 -6.08 11.80 21.14
N ASP A 42 -5.33 11.45 22.16
CA ASP A 42 -4.60 12.34 23.05
C ASP A 42 -3.13 11.89 23.17
N GLU A 43 -2.37 12.45 24.10
CA GLU A 43 -0.98 12.05 24.31
C GLU A 43 -0.86 10.60 24.78
N GLU A 44 -1.80 10.11 25.60
CA GLU A 44 -1.84 8.73 26.10
C GLU A 44 -2.04 7.73 24.96
N ALA A 45 -2.86 8.08 23.95
CA ALA A 45 -3.06 7.25 22.76
C ALA A 45 -1.77 7.01 21.97
N PHE A 46 -0.82 7.93 22.00
CA PHE A 46 0.50 7.76 21.36
C PHE A 46 1.49 6.95 22.22
N ASP A 47 1.30 6.89 23.52
CA ASP A 47 2.17 6.16 24.46
C ASP A 47 1.66 4.74 24.71
N GLU A 48 0.37 4.58 25.03
CA GLU A 48 -0.25 3.30 25.42
C GLU A 48 -1.04 2.63 24.29
N GLY A 49 -1.44 3.42 23.27
CA GLY A 49 -2.23 2.95 22.13
C GLY A 49 -3.71 2.79 22.43
N LEU A 50 -4.45 2.35 21.41
CA LEU A 50 -5.88 2.03 21.50
C LEU A 50 -6.10 0.52 21.50
N ALA A 51 -6.94 0.04 22.39
CA ALA A 51 -7.26 -1.38 22.50
C ALA A 51 -8.09 -1.89 21.32
N PHE A 52 -7.80 -3.11 20.87
CA PHE A 52 -8.60 -3.81 19.88
C PHE A 52 -8.52 -5.34 20.06
N ASP A 53 -9.44 -6.08 19.42
CA ASP A 53 -9.49 -7.53 19.45
C ASP A 53 -8.56 -8.17 18.41
N GLY A 54 -7.40 -8.62 18.83
CA GLY A 54 -6.41 -9.30 17.97
C GLY A 54 -6.81 -10.69 17.52
N SER A 55 -7.84 -11.32 18.14
CA SER A 55 -8.34 -12.64 17.70
C SER A 55 -9.08 -12.57 16.39
N SER A 56 -9.57 -11.39 16.02
CA SER A 56 -10.22 -11.12 14.73
C SER A 56 -9.21 -10.95 13.58
N ILE A 57 -7.91 -10.84 13.87
CA ILE A 57 -6.84 -10.77 12.86
C ILE A 57 -6.29 -12.18 12.63
N ARG A 58 -6.38 -12.62 11.38
CA ARG A 58 -5.99 -13.98 11.00
C ARG A 58 -4.53 -14.28 11.35
N GLY A 59 -4.34 -15.34 12.16
CA GLY A 59 -3.02 -15.84 12.54
C GLY A 59 -2.37 -15.11 13.72
N TRP A 60 -3.10 -14.20 14.39
CA TRP A 60 -2.56 -13.46 15.53
C TRP A 60 -2.90 -14.16 16.86
N LYS A 61 -3.98 -13.78 17.51
CA LYS A 61 -4.30 -14.22 18.88
C LYS A 61 -5.42 -15.26 18.91
N ALA A 62 -5.50 -16.00 20.01
CA ALA A 62 -6.66 -16.81 20.35
C ALA A 62 -7.68 -15.95 21.12
N ILE A 63 -8.94 -16.35 21.10
CA ILE A 63 -10.06 -15.58 21.70
C ILE A 63 -9.91 -15.36 23.22
N ASN A 64 -9.20 -16.23 23.90
CA ASN A 64 -8.95 -16.13 25.34
C ASN A 64 -7.80 -15.19 25.72
N GLU A 65 -7.07 -14.66 24.74
CA GLU A 65 -5.95 -13.73 24.91
C GLU A 65 -6.00 -12.64 23.83
N SER A 66 -7.19 -12.10 23.55
CA SER A 66 -7.46 -11.30 22.36
C SER A 66 -7.03 -9.84 22.44
N ASP A 67 -6.90 -9.29 23.64
CA ASP A 67 -6.59 -7.86 23.81
C ASP A 67 -5.21 -7.50 23.26
N MET A 68 -5.19 -6.45 22.43
CA MET A 68 -3.97 -5.88 21.84
C MET A 68 -4.07 -4.37 21.80
N ALA A 69 -2.94 -3.68 21.71
CA ALA A 69 -2.86 -2.23 21.60
C ALA A 69 -2.29 -1.80 20.24
N MET A 70 -2.97 -0.85 19.57
CA MET A 70 -2.47 -0.11 18.41
C MET A 70 -1.84 1.19 18.87
N VAL A 71 -0.52 1.32 18.72
CA VAL A 71 0.24 2.53 19.08
C VAL A 71 0.54 3.32 17.82
N PRO A 72 -0.09 4.51 17.64
CA PRO A 72 0.11 5.32 16.44
C PRO A 72 1.51 5.92 16.39
N ASP A 73 2.12 5.93 15.20
CA ASP A 73 3.36 6.63 14.95
C ASP A 73 3.06 8.03 14.39
N ALA A 74 3.23 9.06 15.20
CA ALA A 74 2.94 10.44 14.84
C ALA A 74 3.72 10.90 13.59
N SER A 75 4.93 10.36 13.37
CA SER A 75 5.77 10.74 12.23
C SER A 75 5.16 10.36 10.89
N THR A 76 4.21 9.43 10.88
CA THR A 76 3.54 8.90 9.70
C THR A 76 2.23 9.61 9.34
N ALA A 77 1.85 10.67 10.07
CA ALA A 77 0.55 11.32 9.94
C ALA A 77 0.35 12.03 8.59
N TRP A 78 -0.73 11.69 7.86
CA TRP A 78 -1.15 12.37 6.63
C TRP A 78 -2.66 12.53 6.56
N ILE A 79 -3.14 13.51 5.76
CA ILE A 79 -4.57 13.62 5.41
C ILE A 79 -4.85 12.66 4.26
N ASP A 80 -5.79 11.74 4.46
CA ASP A 80 -6.13 10.72 3.48
C ASP A 80 -6.90 11.33 2.29
N PRO A 81 -6.37 11.23 1.05
CA PRO A 81 -6.99 11.85 -0.12
C PRO A 81 -8.20 11.08 -0.67
N PHE A 82 -8.49 9.89 -0.17
CA PHE A 82 -9.52 9.01 -0.73
C PHE A 82 -10.82 8.99 0.07
N TYR A 83 -10.83 9.54 1.27
CA TYR A 83 -12.03 9.64 2.08
C TYR A 83 -12.83 10.91 1.76
N ARG A 84 -14.15 10.79 1.76
CA ARG A 84 -15.06 11.93 1.56
C ARG A 84 -14.97 12.93 2.71
N HIS A 85 -14.89 12.43 3.94
CA HIS A 85 -14.72 13.24 5.12
C HIS A 85 -13.23 13.40 5.40
N LYS A 86 -12.81 14.61 5.80
CA LYS A 86 -11.41 14.87 6.12
C LYS A 86 -10.97 13.96 7.26
N THR A 87 -10.07 13.06 6.97
CA THR A 87 -9.58 12.02 7.87
C THR A 87 -8.07 12.09 7.93
N LEU A 88 -7.51 12.11 9.13
CA LEU A 88 -6.07 11.97 9.34
C LEU A 88 -5.74 10.50 9.54
N SER A 89 -4.82 9.97 8.74
CA SER A 89 -4.35 8.60 8.82
C SER A 89 -3.01 8.51 9.53
N LEU A 90 -2.83 7.45 10.32
CA LEU A 90 -1.62 7.12 11.07
C LEU A 90 -1.27 5.65 10.88
N ILE A 91 0.02 5.33 10.73
CA ILE A 91 0.49 3.94 10.78
C ILE A 91 0.78 3.58 12.24
N CYS A 92 0.35 2.38 12.66
CA CYS A 92 0.48 1.92 14.02
C CYS A 92 1.45 0.72 14.11
N SER A 93 2.16 0.67 15.22
CA SER A 93 2.80 -0.54 15.73
C SER A 93 1.85 -1.26 16.69
N ILE A 94 1.98 -2.58 16.80
CA ILE A 94 1.13 -3.39 17.67
C ILE A 94 1.94 -3.87 18.87
N GLN A 95 1.33 -3.78 20.04
CA GLN A 95 1.95 -4.14 21.33
C GLN A 95 1.02 -5.02 22.17
N GLU A 96 1.63 -5.77 23.08
CA GLU A 96 0.94 -6.48 24.17
C GLU A 96 0.49 -5.46 25.23
N PRO A 97 -0.81 -5.31 25.53
CA PRO A 97 -1.29 -4.19 26.35
C PRO A 97 -0.81 -4.20 27.80
N ARG A 98 -0.44 -5.37 28.34
CA ARG A 98 0.01 -5.50 29.73
C ARG A 98 1.49 -5.20 29.93
N SER A 99 2.33 -5.55 28.95
CA SER A 99 3.78 -5.45 29.05
C SER A 99 4.35 -4.25 28.27
N GLY A 100 3.58 -3.68 27.32
CA GLY A 100 4.08 -2.70 26.35
C GLY A 100 5.08 -3.28 25.35
N GLU A 101 5.32 -4.60 25.38
CA GLU A 101 6.27 -5.24 24.47
C GLU A 101 5.72 -5.28 23.04
N PRO A 102 6.57 -5.02 22.03
CA PRO A 102 6.17 -5.15 20.63
C PRO A 102 5.65 -6.55 20.31
N TYR A 103 4.50 -6.63 19.65
CA TYR A 103 3.91 -7.92 19.28
C TYR A 103 4.76 -8.63 18.23
N GLU A 104 5.15 -9.89 18.54
CA GLU A 104 6.10 -10.67 17.73
C GLU A 104 5.68 -10.95 16.29
N ARG A 105 4.34 -10.95 16.02
CA ARG A 105 3.79 -11.17 14.68
C ARG A 105 3.37 -9.89 13.96
N CYS A 106 3.74 -8.73 14.50
CA CYS A 106 3.60 -7.46 13.80
C CYS A 106 4.80 -7.25 12.86
N PRO A 107 4.61 -7.21 11.54
CA PRO A 107 5.72 -7.05 10.59
C PRO A 107 6.52 -5.76 10.81
N ARG A 108 5.85 -4.65 11.14
CA ARG A 108 6.50 -3.37 11.42
C ARG A 108 7.36 -3.44 12.69
N ALA A 109 6.85 -4.07 13.75
CA ALA A 109 7.63 -4.29 14.98
C ALA A 109 8.84 -5.21 14.73
N LEU A 110 8.71 -6.22 13.87
CA LEU A 110 9.83 -7.07 13.46
C LEU A 110 10.91 -6.27 12.72
N ALA A 111 10.53 -5.37 11.82
CA ALA A 111 11.47 -4.49 11.13
C ALA A 111 12.19 -3.54 12.11
N GLN A 112 11.49 -2.97 13.08
CA GLN A 112 12.09 -2.18 14.16
C GLN A 112 13.10 -3.00 14.99
N LYS A 113 12.74 -4.24 15.36
CA LYS A 113 13.63 -5.17 16.06
C LYS A 113 14.88 -5.49 15.23
N ALA A 114 14.75 -5.61 13.92
CA ALA A 114 15.90 -5.85 13.03
C ALA A 114 16.90 -4.69 13.05
N LEU A 115 16.43 -3.43 13.07
CA LEU A 115 17.30 -2.25 13.21
C LEU A 115 18.03 -2.22 14.56
N VAL A 116 17.32 -2.50 15.65
CA VAL A 116 17.92 -2.60 16.98
C VAL A 116 19.00 -3.68 17.00
N HIS A 117 18.73 -4.83 16.40
CA HIS A 117 19.72 -5.92 16.29
C HIS A 117 20.93 -5.48 15.46
N LEU A 118 20.72 -4.84 14.30
CA LEU A 118 21.81 -4.36 13.45
C LEU A 118 22.74 -3.40 14.22
N ALA A 119 22.19 -2.40 14.89
CA ALA A 119 22.95 -1.47 15.71
C ALA A 119 23.72 -2.18 16.82
N GLY A 120 23.09 -3.18 17.46
CA GLY A 120 23.72 -4.01 18.51
C GLY A 120 24.89 -4.88 18.04
N THR A 121 25.00 -5.16 16.73
CA THR A 121 26.16 -5.89 16.17
C THR A 121 27.41 -5.03 16.05
N GLY A 122 27.26 -3.70 16.05
CA GLY A 122 28.34 -2.75 15.79
C GLY A 122 28.84 -2.72 14.33
N LEU A 123 28.17 -3.44 13.41
CA LEU A 123 28.53 -3.47 11.98
C LEU A 123 27.96 -2.27 11.22
N ALA A 124 26.73 -1.87 11.55
CA ALA A 124 26.04 -0.72 10.97
C ALA A 124 24.97 -0.23 11.94
N ASP A 125 24.56 1.01 11.77
CA ASP A 125 23.48 1.65 12.52
C ASP A 125 22.22 1.89 11.66
N THR A 126 22.34 1.76 10.34
CA THR A 126 21.30 2.08 9.37
C THR A 126 21.30 1.06 8.24
N ALA A 127 20.09 0.73 7.74
CA ALA A 127 19.89 -0.11 6.56
C ALA A 127 18.96 0.61 5.57
N PHE A 128 19.40 0.77 4.33
CA PHE A 128 18.63 1.39 3.24
C PHE A 128 18.04 0.34 2.31
N PHE A 129 16.82 0.61 1.85
CA PHE A 129 16.09 -0.23 0.90
C PHE A 129 15.53 0.62 -0.23
N GLY A 130 15.68 0.15 -1.47
CA GLY A 130 15.11 0.74 -2.67
C GLY A 130 14.13 -0.23 -3.32
N PRO A 131 12.90 -0.35 -2.83
CA PRO A 131 11.91 -1.25 -3.43
C PRO A 131 11.43 -0.73 -4.78
N GLU A 132 11.24 -1.65 -5.72
CA GLU A 132 10.70 -1.41 -7.06
C GLU A 132 9.39 -2.22 -7.22
N PRO A 133 8.31 -1.86 -6.51
CA PRO A 133 7.07 -2.61 -6.58
C PRO A 133 6.34 -2.35 -7.89
N GLU A 134 6.24 -3.35 -8.72
CA GLU A 134 5.47 -3.33 -9.95
C GLU A 134 4.04 -3.84 -9.71
N PHE A 135 3.12 -3.43 -10.57
CA PHE A 135 1.71 -3.83 -10.49
C PHE A 135 1.09 -3.97 -11.87
N PHE A 136 -0.04 -4.70 -11.92
CA PHE A 136 -0.84 -4.81 -13.13
C PHE A 136 -2.16 -4.09 -12.95
N LEU A 137 -2.63 -3.44 -14.02
CA LEU A 137 -3.97 -2.85 -14.12
C LEU A 137 -4.82 -3.66 -15.08
N PHE A 138 -5.94 -4.19 -14.56
CA PHE A 138 -6.90 -4.97 -15.34
C PHE A 138 -8.27 -4.29 -15.39
N ASP A 139 -8.96 -4.46 -16.51
CA ASP A 139 -10.35 -4.03 -16.69
C ASP A 139 -11.33 -5.05 -16.10
N ASP A 140 -11.01 -6.34 -16.13
CA ASP A 140 -11.81 -7.41 -15.54
C ASP A 140 -10.90 -8.45 -14.88
N VAL A 141 -11.28 -8.88 -13.69
CA VAL A 141 -10.61 -9.95 -12.95
C VAL A 141 -11.67 -10.88 -12.37
N ARG A 142 -11.63 -12.16 -12.77
CA ARG A 142 -12.50 -13.21 -12.25
C ARG A 142 -11.67 -14.39 -11.79
N TYR A 143 -12.01 -14.95 -10.67
CA TYR A 143 -11.37 -16.17 -10.18
C TYR A 143 -12.29 -16.96 -9.27
N ASN A 144 -12.02 -18.26 -9.20
CA ASN A 144 -12.60 -19.17 -8.22
C ASN A 144 -11.53 -20.20 -7.81
N SER A 145 -11.49 -20.54 -6.53
CA SER A 145 -10.63 -21.57 -5.96
C SER A 145 -11.41 -22.44 -4.97
N GLY A 146 -12.63 -22.86 -5.36
CA GLY A 146 -13.50 -23.73 -4.58
C GLY A 146 -13.21 -25.21 -4.79
N GLU A 147 -13.86 -26.07 -3.97
CA GLU A 147 -13.71 -27.54 -4.01
C GLU A 147 -14.12 -28.17 -5.35
N GLY A 148 -15.06 -27.53 -6.08
CA GLY A 148 -15.59 -28.03 -7.35
C GLY A 148 -14.85 -27.55 -8.59
N GLY A 149 -13.81 -26.71 -8.47
CA GLY A 149 -13.08 -26.17 -9.61
C GLY A 149 -12.19 -24.99 -9.26
N CYS A 150 -11.21 -24.76 -10.12
CA CYS A 150 -10.29 -23.63 -9.99
C CYS A 150 -10.13 -22.96 -11.36
N PHE A 151 -10.28 -21.64 -11.40
CA PHE A 151 -9.98 -20.84 -12.59
C PHE A 151 -9.62 -19.41 -12.19
N TYR A 152 -8.90 -18.72 -13.06
CA TYR A 152 -8.83 -17.29 -13.11
C TYR A 152 -8.93 -16.77 -14.55
N SER A 153 -9.44 -15.56 -14.70
CA SER A 153 -9.49 -14.83 -15.96
C SER A 153 -9.18 -13.37 -15.68
N VAL A 154 -8.30 -12.80 -16.48
CA VAL A 154 -7.95 -11.37 -16.43
C VAL A 154 -8.11 -10.78 -17.82
N ASP A 155 -8.54 -9.52 -17.88
CA ASP A 155 -8.65 -8.78 -19.14
C ASP A 155 -8.17 -7.34 -18.97
N THR A 156 -7.53 -6.83 -20.03
CA THR A 156 -7.11 -5.42 -20.12
C THR A 156 -7.15 -4.96 -21.57
N ILE A 157 -7.53 -3.70 -21.77
CA ILE A 157 -7.56 -3.05 -23.08
C ILE A 157 -6.21 -3.12 -23.80
N GLU A 158 -5.10 -3.20 -23.09
CA GLU A 158 -3.75 -3.23 -23.66
C GLU A 158 -3.34 -4.60 -24.18
N ALA A 159 -4.04 -5.67 -23.77
CA ALA A 159 -3.65 -7.04 -24.04
C ALA A 159 -3.75 -7.42 -25.53
N PRO A 160 -2.81 -8.20 -26.04
CA PRO A 160 -2.78 -8.59 -27.46
C PRO A 160 -3.99 -9.42 -27.91
N TRP A 161 -4.64 -10.13 -26.98
CA TRP A 161 -5.88 -10.89 -27.31
C TRP A 161 -7.10 -9.98 -27.54
N ASN A 162 -7.00 -8.68 -27.24
CA ASN A 162 -8.03 -7.68 -27.55
C ASN A 162 -7.80 -6.97 -28.90
N SER A 163 -6.91 -7.47 -29.75
CA SER A 163 -6.78 -7.01 -31.11
C SER A 163 -8.12 -7.17 -31.87
N GLY A 164 -8.56 -6.09 -32.51
CA GLY A 164 -9.85 -6.08 -33.22
C GLY A 164 -11.09 -5.77 -32.37
N ARG A 165 -10.94 -5.60 -31.04
CA ARG A 165 -12.04 -5.17 -30.17
C ARG A 165 -12.49 -3.76 -30.53
N ILE A 166 -13.82 -3.52 -30.50
CA ILE A 166 -14.38 -2.16 -30.64
C ILE A 166 -14.34 -1.51 -29.25
N GLU A 167 -13.75 -0.33 -29.18
CA GLU A 167 -13.51 0.41 -27.95
C GLU A 167 -14.04 1.84 -28.08
N GLU A 168 -14.22 2.54 -26.97
CA GLU A 168 -14.48 3.97 -26.97
C GLU A 168 -13.29 4.70 -27.64
N GLY A 169 -13.59 5.54 -28.62
CA GLY A 169 -12.55 6.20 -29.44
C GLY A 169 -12.11 5.41 -30.67
N GLY A 170 -12.63 4.21 -30.90
CA GLY A 170 -12.38 3.40 -32.08
C GLY A 170 -11.53 2.16 -31.82
N ASN A 171 -11.34 1.36 -32.85
CA ASN A 171 -10.52 0.16 -32.81
C ASN A 171 -9.04 0.51 -33.03
N LEU A 172 -8.22 0.33 -32.00
CA LEU A 172 -6.77 0.57 -32.07
C LEU A 172 -6.01 -0.56 -32.77
N ALA A 173 -6.65 -1.66 -33.18
CA ALA A 173 -6.11 -2.85 -33.86
C ALA A 173 -4.71 -3.32 -33.37
N TYR A 174 -3.77 -2.40 -33.21
CA TYR A 174 -2.43 -2.66 -32.70
C TYR A 174 -2.43 -2.66 -31.17
N LYS A 175 -1.99 -3.76 -30.59
CA LYS A 175 -1.85 -3.94 -29.14
C LYS A 175 -0.41 -4.29 -28.80
N ILE A 176 0.01 -3.92 -27.58
CA ILE A 176 1.32 -4.31 -27.05
C ILE A 176 1.39 -5.85 -27.02
N GLN A 177 2.45 -6.40 -27.59
CA GLN A 177 2.65 -7.84 -27.57
C GLN A 177 3.24 -8.30 -26.23
N LEU A 178 3.11 -9.59 -25.93
CA LEU A 178 3.70 -10.16 -24.72
C LEU A 178 5.21 -9.91 -24.71
N LYS A 179 5.73 -9.43 -23.58
CA LYS A 179 7.15 -9.09 -23.35
C LYS A 179 7.68 -7.90 -24.17
N GLU A 180 6.79 -7.10 -24.75
CA GLU A 180 7.16 -5.91 -25.56
C GLU A 180 6.59 -4.61 -24.98
N GLY A 181 6.21 -4.63 -23.70
CA GLY A 181 5.55 -3.51 -23.02
C GLY A 181 6.47 -2.42 -22.46
N TYR A 182 7.80 -2.52 -22.63
CA TYR A 182 8.69 -1.55 -22.02
C TYR A 182 8.70 -0.23 -22.79
N PHE A 183 8.21 0.85 -22.14
CA PHE A 183 8.19 2.23 -22.62
C PHE A 183 7.39 2.50 -23.91
N PRO A 184 6.19 1.92 -24.12
CA PRO A 184 5.36 2.36 -25.23
C PRO A 184 4.92 3.80 -25.01
N VAL A 185 4.57 4.46 -26.11
CA VAL A 185 3.95 5.81 -26.04
C VAL A 185 2.45 5.70 -26.22
N PRO A 186 1.66 6.67 -25.73
CA PRO A 186 0.25 6.76 -26.10
C PRO A 186 0.08 6.83 -27.64
N PRO A 187 -0.99 6.24 -28.21
CA PRO A 187 -2.18 5.70 -27.54
C PRO A 187 -2.04 4.25 -27.05
N ASN A 188 -0.93 3.57 -27.31
CA ASN A 188 -0.75 2.17 -26.87
C ASN A 188 -0.60 2.06 -25.35
N ASP A 189 0.11 3.00 -24.74
CA ASP A 189 0.12 3.18 -23.29
C ASP A 189 -1.18 3.90 -22.87
N THR A 190 -2.15 3.15 -22.41
CA THR A 190 -3.47 3.68 -22.01
C THR A 190 -3.50 4.16 -20.57
N ALA A 191 -2.46 3.89 -19.79
CA ALA A 191 -2.44 4.17 -18.35
C ALA A 191 -1.51 5.33 -17.95
N GLN A 192 -1.00 6.12 -18.92
CA GLN A 192 -0.10 7.25 -18.68
C GLN A 192 -0.66 8.21 -17.60
N ASP A 193 -1.90 8.67 -17.74
CA ASP A 193 -2.50 9.63 -16.80
C ASP A 193 -2.84 8.99 -15.45
N ILE A 194 -3.21 7.71 -15.45
CA ILE A 194 -3.47 6.96 -14.22
C ILE A 194 -2.20 6.89 -13.36
N ARG A 195 -1.07 6.53 -13.96
CA ARG A 195 0.23 6.49 -13.27
C ARG A 195 0.69 7.89 -12.84
N SER A 196 0.45 8.91 -13.67
CA SER A 196 0.76 10.31 -13.32
C SER A 196 0.01 10.74 -12.07
N GLU A 197 -1.30 10.44 -11.96
CA GLU A 197 -2.07 10.74 -10.76
C GLU A 197 -1.53 9.99 -9.54
N MET A 198 -1.22 8.70 -9.67
CA MET A 198 -0.63 7.91 -8.59
C MET A 198 0.68 8.54 -8.09
N LEU A 199 1.59 8.88 -9.01
CA LEU A 199 2.90 9.45 -8.69
C LEU A 199 2.78 10.81 -7.97
N LEU A 200 1.87 11.67 -8.45
CA LEU A 200 1.63 12.98 -7.85
C LEU A 200 1.04 12.85 -6.44
N LEU A 201 0.13 11.90 -6.21
CA LEU A 201 -0.42 11.62 -4.88
C LEU A 201 0.65 11.09 -3.93
N MET A 202 1.55 10.21 -4.39
CA MET A 202 2.69 9.77 -3.58
C MET A 202 3.53 10.97 -3.14
N GLY A 203 3.88 11.87 -4.06
CA GLY A 203 4.63 13.09 -3.75
C GLY A 203 3.90 14.00 -2.76
N GLN A 204 2.58 14.16 -2.88
CA GLN A 204 1.77 14.94 -1.93
C GLN A 204 1.76 14.34 -0.53
N LEU A 205 1.88 13.02 -0.41
CA LEU A 205 1.99 12.31 0.86
C LEU A 205 3.43 12.23 1.40
N GLY A 206 4.37 12.92 0.74
CA GLY A 206 5.74 13.04 1.21
C GLY A 206 6.68 11.90 0.78
N ILE A 207 6.23 10.98 -0.08
CA ILE A 207 7.09 9.93 -0.64
C ILE A 207 7.94 10.54 -1.76
N PRO A 208 9.27 10.51 -1.69
CA PRO A 208 10.14 11.00 -2.75
C PRO A 208 10.01 10.12 -4.00
N THR A 209 9.33 10.63 -5.03
CA THR A 209 9.09 9.94 -6.30
C THR A 209 10.08 10.40 -7.37
N GLU A 210 10.31 9.56 -8.41
CA GLU A 210 11.27 9.85 -9.48
C GLU A 210 10.66 9.77 -10.87
N LYS A 211 9.98 8.65 -11.18
CA LYS A 211 9.52 8.32 -12.53
C LYS A 211 8.32 7.39 -12.49
N HIS A 212 7.66 7.22 -13.62
CA HIS A 212 6.74 6.12 -13.84
C HIS A 212 6.82 5.67 -15.30
N HIS A 213 6.49 4.44 -15.57
CA HIS A 213 6.45 3.89 -16.92
C HIS A 213 5.59 2.62 -17.00
N HIS A 214 5.29 2.22 -18.21
CA HIS A 214 4.77 0.90 -18.52
C HIS A 214 5.94 -0.10 -18.47
N GLU A 215 5.70 -1.26 -17.88
CA GLU A 215 6.67 -2.33 -17.74
C GLU A 215 6.61 -3.35 -18.88
N VAL A 216 7.54 -4.32 -18.84
CA VAL A 216 7.80 -5.27 -19.93
C VAL A 216 6.61 -6.16 -20.25
N ALA A 217 5.77 -6.54 -19.28
CA ALA A 217 4.58 -7.33 -19.58
C ALA A 217 3.56 -6.51 -20.36
N GLY A 218 3.25 -6.96 -21.56
CA GLY A 218 2.37 -6.26 -22.50
C GLY A 218 0.92 -6.16 -22.06
N ALA A 219 0.51 -6.94 -21.09
CA ALA A 219 -0.85 -6.94 -20.55
C ALA A 219 -1.00 -6.04 -19.31
N GLY A 220 -0.57 -4.78 -19.40
CA GLY A 220 -0.86 -3.74 -18.42
C GLY A 220 -0.02 -3.79 -17.15
N GLN A 221 1.28 -4.06 -17.24
CA GLN A 221 2.23 -3.96 -16.14
C GLN A 221 2.82 -2.54 -16.05
N HIS A 222 2.94 -2.04 -14.82
CA HIS A 222 3.35 -0.66 -14.54
C HIS A 222 4.26 -0.59 -13.34
N GLU A 223 5.08 0.49 -13.31
CA GLU A 223 5.93 0.84 -12.19
C GLU A 223 5.87 2.35 -11.88
N LEU A 224 6.00 2.66 -10.59
CA LEU A 224 6.22 4.03 -10.10
C LEU A 224 7.51 4.01 -9.27
N GLY A 225 8.54 4.69 -9.74
CA GLY A 225 9.83 4.79 -9.06
C GLY A 225 9.77 5.69 -7.83
N MET A 226 10.29 5.20 -6.72
CA MET A 226 10.51 5.98 -5.50
C MET A 226 11.96 5.85 -5.04
N LYS A 227 12.47 6.89 -4.36
CA LYS A 227 13.82 6.87 -3.83
C LYS A 227 13.96 5.84 -2.71
N PHE A 228 15.18 5.31 -2.55
CA PHE A 228 15.50 4.48 -1.40
C PHE A 228 15.34 5.27 -0.09
N ALA A 229 15.00 4.57 0.96
CA ALA A 229 14.83 5.11 2.31
C ALA A 229 15.33 4.11 3.36
N GLU A 230 15.37 4.52 4.61
CA GLU A 230 15.64 3.62 5.73
C GLU A 230 14.55 2.56 5.85
N LEU A 231 14.89 1.40 6.44
CA LEU A 231 14.04 0.20 6.46
C LEU A 231 12.57 0.48 6.82
N ILE A 232 12.31 1.18 7.91
CA ILE A 232 10.93 1.42 8.36
C ILE A 232 10.21 2.36 7.41
N GLU A 233 10.84 3.46 7.03
CA GLU A 233 10.29 4.41 6.07
C GLU A 233 10.03 3.76 4.71
N ALA A 234 10.97 2.96 4.20
CA ALA A 234 10.79 2.23 2.95
C ALA A 234 9.62 1.25 3.01
N ALA A 235 9.46 0.52 4.12
CA ALA A 235 8.36 -0.40 4.33
C ALA A 235 7.01 0.33 4.40
N ASP A 236 6.92 1.41 5.16
CA ASP A 236 5.72 2.24 5.26
C ASP A 236 5.37 2.88 3.90
N ASN A 237 6.37 3.37 3.15
CA ASN A 237 6.19 3.92 1.80
C ASN A 237 5.63 2.88 0.81
N VAL A 238 6.07 1.62 0.86
CA VAL A 238 5.51 0.55 0.03
C VAL A 238 4.04 0.29 0.37
N MET A 239 3.66 0.36 1.64
CA MET A 239 2.28 0.18 2.05
C MET A 239 1.39 1.34 1.57
N ILE A 240 1.86 2.58 1.67
CA ILE A 240 1.18 3.77 1.12
C ILE A 240 1.09 3.68 -0.41
N TYR A 241 2.16 3.31 -1.09
CA TYR A 241 2.20 3.05 -2.53
C TYR A 241 1.08 2.08 -2.95
N LYS A 242 1.02 0.90 -2.32
CA LYS A 242 -0.02 -0.11 -2.62
C LYS A 242 -1.43 0.41 -2.37
N TYR A 243 -1.61 1.23 -1.35
CA TYR A 243 -2.87 1.88 -1.03
C TYR A 243 -3.29 2.88 -2.11
N ILE A 244 -2.39 3.77 -2.52
CA ILE A 244 -2.62 4.76 -3.59
C ILE A 244 -2.96 4.05 -4.90
N VAL A 245 -2.14 3.10 -5.33
CA VAL A 245 -2.32 2.37 -6.59
C VAL A 245 -3.71 1.73 -6.66
N ARG A 246 -4.14 1.04 -5.60
CA ARG A 246 -5.47 0.38 -5.57
C ARG A 246 -6.63 1.38 -5.60
N ASN A 247 -6.52 2.48 -4.86
CA ASN A 247 -7.58 3.49 -4.81
C ASN A 247 -7.68 4.28 -6.11
N VAL A 248 -6.57 4.69 -6.70
CA VAL A 248 -6.56 5.37 -8.00
C VAL A 248 -7.05 4.42 -9.10
N ALA A 249 -6.58 3.17 -9.16
CA ALA A 249 -7.08 2.19 -10.11
C ALA A 249 -8.61 2.06 -10.04
N ARG A 250 -9.17 1.95 -8.82
CA ARG A 250 -10.63 1.91 -8.61
C ARG A 250 -11.33 3.18 -9.13
N LYS A 251 -10.77 4.35 -8.95
CA LYS A 251 -11.30 5.62 -9.48
C LYS A 251 -11.46 5.58 -11.00
N TYR A 252 -10.56 4.89 -11.70
CA TYR A 252 -10.57 4.70 -13.15
C TYR A 252 -11.30 3.41 -13.59
N GLY A 253 -12.04 2.76 -12.70
CA GLY A 253 -12.79 1.53 -13.02
C GLY A 253 -11.91 0.30 -13.29
N LYS A 254 -10.66 0.32 -12.80
CA LYS A 254 -9.68 -0.76 -12.98
C LYS A 254 -9.39 -1.47 -11.67
N THR A 255 -8.90 -2.71 -11.79
CA THR A 255 -8.39 -3.51 -10.68
C THR A 255 -6.87 -3.53 -10.74
N ALA A 256 -6.22 -3.12 -9.63
CA ALA A 256 -4.78 -3.25 -9.49
C ALA A 256 -4.40 -4.52 -8.70
N THR A 257 -3.39 -5.24 -9.17
CA THR A 257 -2.81 -6.38 -8.46
C THR A 257 -1.29 -6.27 -8.38
N PHE A 258 -0.76 -6.67 -7.24
CA PHE A 258 0.67 -6.86 -6.98
C PHE A 258 1.06 -8.35 -7.05
N MET A 259 0.23 -9.18 -7.68
CA MET A 259 0.56 -10.57 -7.96
C MET A 259 1.79 -10.61 -8.88
N PRO A 260 2.85 -11.35 -8.55
CA PRO A 260 4.11 -11.28 -9.29
C PRO A 260 3.98 -11.65 -10.77
N LYS A 261 3.12 -12.60 -11.11
CA LYS A 261 2.95 -13.07 -12.48
C LYS A 261 1.49 -13.47 -12.78
N PRO A 262 0.59 -12.50 -12.98
CA PRO A 262 -0.82 -12.80 -13.21
C PRO A 262 -1.13 -13.28 -14.62
N VAL A 263 -0.22 -13.06 -15.60
CA VAL A 263 -0.41 -13.48 -17.00
C VAL A 263 0.62 -14.53 -17.35
N PHE A 264 0.14 -15.73 -17.71
CA PHE A 264 0.99 -16.83 -18.13
C PHE A 264 1.74 -16.47 -19.44
N ASN A 265 3.02 -16.84 -19.55
CA ASN A 265 3.92 -16.51 -20.67
C ASN A 265 4.30 -15.03 -20.84
N ASP A 266 3.74 -14.10 -20.08
CA ASP A 266 4.23 -12.73 -20.05
C ASP A 266 5.34 -12.54 -18.99
N ASN A 267 5.91 -11.35 -18.89
CA ASN A 267 6.82 -11.03 -17.78
C ASN A 267 6.04 -10.93 -16.46
N GLY A 268 6.77 -11.01 -15.38
CA GLY A 268 6.29 -10.74 -14.04
C GLY A 268 7.12 -9.65 -13.38
N THR A 269 6.78 -9.31 -12.14
CA THR A 269 7.52 -8.34 -11.34
C THR A 269 8.88 -8.91 -10.93
N GLY A 270 9.86 -8.05 -10.86
CA GLY A 270 11.20 -8.34 -10.35
C GLY A 270 11.25 -8.50 -8.84
#